data_1eb32cdc9eb46d484e3c12c6375bfe4c
#
_entry.id   1eb32cdc9eb46d484e3c12c6375bfe4c
#
_cell.length_a   1.000
_cell.length_b   1.000
_cell.length_c   1.000
_cell.angle_alpha   90.00
_cell.angle_beta   90.00
_cell.angle_gamma   90.00
#
_symmetry.space_group_name_H-M   'P 1'
#
loop_
_entity.id
_entity.type
_entity.pdbx_description
1 polymer ?
#
loop_
_entity_poly.entity_id
_entity_poly.type
_entity_poly.pdbx_seq_one_letter_code
_entity_poly.pdbx_strand_id
1 'polypeptide(L)'
;MLLSFFVACSNDKEKDQSDMNASVQSSLSQSENLRFNLNLIDGNSIFIKKDNENFNFADGDKATLFVFFTTWCSPCIAEIPHLNKLQEKYEEQFNIVGVLLEDKSDEELRAFAQKNQILYKIANGENNYLLAKILGGVNGIPTMFLYDKNSQLINQYLGLIPEEMLEIDIQKAIL
;
A
#
# COMPACT_ATOMS: atom_id res chain seq x y z
N MET A 1 -65.49 7.52 45.90
CA MET A 1 -65.54 7.78 44.44
C MET A 1 -64.22 8.44 44.07
N LEU A 2 -63.21 7.60 43.76
CA LEU A 2 -61.89 8.06 43.40
C LEU A 2 -61.59 7.51 42.01
N LEU A 3 -61.41 8.43 41.01
CA LEU A 3 -60.94 8.10 39.67
C LEU A 3 -59.44 8.04 39.68
N SER A 4 -58.85 6.87 39.32
CA SER A 4 -57.47 6.71 39.03
C SER A 4 -57.20 6.87 37.51
N PHE A 5 -56.45 7.88 37.16
CA PHE A 5 -55.89 8.03 35.78
C PHE A 5 -54.63 7.21 35.66
N PHE A 6 -54.63 6.23 34.78
CA PHE A 6 -53.39 5.59 34.28
C PHE A 6 -52.83 6.38 33.10
N VAL A 7 -51.67 6.96 33.28
CA VAL A 7 -50.86 7.51 32.18
C VAL A 7 -50.01 6.38 31.62
N ALA A 8 -50.24 6.03 30.37
CA ALA A 8 -49.37 5.13 29.61
C ALA A 8 -48.21 5.92 29.08
N CYS A 9 -46.99 5.66 29.53
CA CYS A 9 -45.79 6.12 28.88
C CYS A 9 -45.44 5.14 27.74
N SER A 10 -45.55 5.58 26.52
CA SER A 10 -45.03 4.91 25.33
C SER A 10 -43.50 4.99 25.34
N ASN A 11 -42.89 3.87 25.22
CA ASN A 11 -41.42 3.70 25.14
C ASN A 11 -40.99 3.67 23.67
N ASP A 12 -40.72 4.84 23.08
CA ASP A 12 -40.17 4.98 21.72
C ASP A 12 -38.68 5.29 21.77
N LYS A 13 -37.86 4.31 22.15
CA LYS A 13 -36.38 4.46 22.11
C LYS A 13 -35.59 3.21 21.75
N GLU A 14 -36.15 2.26 21.02
CA GLU A 14 -35.40 1.06 20.63
C GLU A 14 -35.20 0.87 19.10
N LYS A 15 -35.50 1.86 18.25
CA LYS A 15 -35.33 1.71 16.79
C LYS A 15 -34.08 2.33 16.21
N ASP A 16 -33.38 3.24 16.92
CA ASP A 16 -32.22 3.94 16.35
C ASP A 16 -30.86 3.24 16.57
N GLN A 17 -30.78 2.23 17.46
CA GLN A 17 -29.50 1.53 17.69
C GLN A 17 -29.27 0.34 16.76
N SER A 18 -30.32 -0.26 16.19
CA SER A 18 -30.16 -1.38 15.25
C SER A 18 -29.73 -0.91 13.86
N ASP A 19 -30.19 0.26 13.42
CA ASP A 19 -29.87 0.78 12.07
C ASP A 19 -28.45 1.37 12.00
N MET A 20 -27.93 1.96 13.08
CA MET A 20 -26.53 2.41 13.14
C MET A 20 -25.54 1.26 13.19
N ASN A 21 -25.86 0.16 13.91
CA ASN A 21 -24.98 -1.00 13.91
C ASN A 21 -24.95 -1.74 12.56
N ALA A 22 -26.07 -1.80 11.84
CA ALA A 22 -26.12 -2.40 10.51
C ALA A 22 -25.35 -1.57 9.48
N SER A 23 -25.42 -0.22 9.55
CA SER A 23 -24.69 0.66 8.63
C SER A 23 -23.17 0.68 8.90
N VAL A 24 -22.75 0.61 10.17
CA VAL A 24 -21.33 0.50 10.54
C VAL A 24 -20.78 -0.88 10.17
N GLN A 25 -21.55 -1.95 10.36
CA GLN A 25 -21.14 -3.29 9.96
C GLN A 25 -21.07 -3.48 8.46
N SER A 26 -21.98 -2.86 7.69
CA SER A 26 -21.93 -2.89 6.23
C SER A 26 -20.76 -2.07 5.65
N SER A 27 -20.37 -0.97 6.31
CA SER A 27 -19.19 -0.18 5.89
C SER A 27 -17.87 -0.85 6.23
N LEU A 28 -17.81 -1.66 7.29
CA LEU A 28 -16.62 -2.47 7.62
C LEU A 28 -16.47 -3.67 6.68
N SER A 29 -17.56 -4.30 6.26
CA SER A 29 -17.51 -5.43 5.33
C SER A 29 -17.18 -5.03 3.88
N GLN A 30 -17.42 -3.77 3.49
CA GLN A 30 -17.03 -3.26 2.16
C GLN A 30 -15.53 -2.97 2.03
N SER A 31 -14.78 -2.85 3.12
CA SER A 31 -13.33 -2.64 3.09
C SER A 31 -12.51 -3.94 2.99
N GLU A 32 -13.15 -5.10 3.08
CA GLU A 32 -12.47 -6.40 3.10
C GLU A 32 -12.08 -6.94 1.71
N ASN A 33 -12.72 -6.42 0.63
CA ASN A 33 -12.48 -6.85 -0.75
C ASN A 33 -12.15 -5.65 -1.64
N LEU A 34 -10.87 -5.28 -1.70
CA LEU A 34 -10.39 -4.17 -2.51
C LEU A 34 -9.70 -4.67 -3.79
N ARG A 35 -10.00 -4.00 -4.91
CA ARG A 35 -9.38 -4.25 -6.22
C ARG A 35 -9.12 -2.93 -6.92
N PHE A 36 -7.86 -2.67 -7.27
CA PHE A 36 -7.46 -1.45 -7.97
C PHE A 36 -6.14 -1.65 -8.72
N ASN A 37 -5.81 -0.72 -9.60
CA ASN A 37 -4.53 -0.70 -10.29
C ASN A 37 -3.63 0.38 -9.71
N LEU A 38 -2.35 0.07 -9.52
CA LEU A 38 -1.29 1.07 -9.40
C LEU A 38 -0.89 1.47 -10.81
N ASN A 39 -1.06 2.73 -11.17
CA ASN A 39 -0.65 3.24 -12.46
C ASN A 39 0.84 3.57 -12.43
N LEU A 40 1.59 3.07 -13.41
CA LEU A 40 3.01 3.33 -13.54
C LEU A 40 3.26 4.46 -14.53
N ILE A 41 4.32 5.25 -14.32
CA ILE A 41 4.67 6.38 -15.19
C ILE A 41 5.10 5.96 -16.61
N ASP A 42 5.36 4.67 -16.83
CA ASP A 42 5.66 4.08 -18.15
C ASP A 42 4.39 3.72 -18.95
N GLY A 43 3.20 3.93 -18.37
CA GLY A 43 1.90 3.61 -18.97
C GLY A 43 1.36 2.22 -18.66
N ASN A 44 2.11 1.39 -17.94
CA ASN A 44 1.68 0.10 -17.45
C ASN A 44 0.90 0.24 -16.13
N SER A 45 0.39 -0.88 -15.60
CA SER A 45 -0.22 -0.91 -14.28
C SER A 45 0.02 -2.25 -13.57
N ILE A 46 -0.02 -2.21 -12.24
CA ILE A 46 0.05 -3.41 -11.38
C ILE A 46 -1.32 -3.57 -10.74
N PHE A 47 -1.97 -4.71 -10.97
CA PHE A 47 -3.25 -5.00 -10.35
C PHE A 47 -3.06 -5.45 -8.92
N ILE A 48 -3.76 -4.77 -8.00
CA ILE A 48 -3.76 -5.06 -6.56
C ILE A 48 -5.10 -5.65 -6.16
N LYS A 49 -5.05 -6.74 -5.40
CA LYS A 49 -6.21 -7.41 -4.83
C LYS A 49 -5.97 -7.64 -3.35
N LYS A 50 -6.92 -7.23 -2.50
CA LYS A 50 -6.96 -7.59 -1.09
C LYS A 50 -8.31 -8.23 -0.78
N ASP A 51 -8.31 -9.49 -0.35
CA ASP A 51 -9.47 -10.22 0.12
C ASP A 51 -9.21 -10.59 1.60
N ASN A 52 -9.85 -9.90 2.53
CA ASN A 52 -9.60 -10.05 3.97
C ASN A 52 -8.11 -9.86 4.31
N GLU A 53 -7.47 -10.88 4.87
CA GLU A 53 -6.03 -10.87 5.19
C GLU A 53 -5.13 -11.16 3.98
N ASN A 54 -5.70 -11.66 2.86
CA ASN A 54 -4.92 -12.03 1.69
C ASN A 54 -4.66 -10.80 0.82
N PHE A 55 -3.39 -10.42 0.71
CA PHE A 55 -2.90 -9.41 -0.20
C PHE A 55 -2.25 -10.09 -1.41
N ASN A 56 -2.68 -9.71 -2.63
CA ASN A 56 -2.13 -10.23 -3.87
C ASN A 56 -1.87 -9.07 -4.84
N PHE A 57 -0.83 -9.21 -5.65
CA PHE A 57 -0.53 -8.28 -6.72
C PHE A 57 -0.02 -9.05 -7.94
N ALA A 58 -0.33 -8.52 -9.13
CA ALA A 58 0.09 -9.12 -10.39
C ALA A 58 1.29 -8.35 -10.95
N ASP A 59 2.51 -8.80 -10.64
CA ASP A 59 3.76 -8.25 -11.17
C ASP A 59 4.68 -9.36 -11.72
N GLY A 60 4.10 -10.34 -12.43
CA GLY A 60 4.83 -11.33 -13.21
C GLY A 60 5.48 -12.47 -12.40
N ASP A 61 4.83 -12.95 -11.35
CA ASP A 61 5.32 -14.05 -10.49
C ASP A 61 6.72 -13.81 -9.90
N LYS A 62 7.08 -12.53 -9.69
CA LYS A 62 8.34 -12.10 -9.09
C LYS A 62 8.16 -11.65 -7.65
N ALA A 63 9.18 -11.85 -6.83
CA ALA A 63 9.27 -11.16 -5.55
C ALA A 63 9.27 -9.64 -5.79
N THR A 64 8.59 -8.86 -4.92
CA THR A 64 8.43 -7.42 -5.16
C THR A 64 8.70 -6.61 -3.90
N LEU A 65 9.50 -5.55 -4.06
CA LEU A 65 9.73 -4.53 -3.03
C LEU A 65 8.95 -3.27 -3.37
N PHE A 66 7.92 -2.95 -2.59
CA PHE A 66 7.26 -1.65 -2.65
C PHE A 66 8.03 -0.64 -1.80
N VAL A 67 8.45 0.48 -2.39
CA VAL A 67 9.23 1.54 -1.75
C VAL A 67 8.42 2.82 -1.73
N PHE A 68 7.88 3.19 -0.57
CA PHE A 68 7.12 4.43 -0.41
C PHE A 68 8.07 5.61 -0.22
N PHE A 69 7.91 6.64 -1.06
CA PHE A 69 8.84 7.77 -1.11
C PHE A 69 8.15 9.08 -1.52
N THR A 70 8.89 10.20 -1.39
CA THR A 70 8.58 11.49 -2.02
C THR A 70 9.83 12.05 -2.71
N THR A 71 9.66 12.97 -3.64
CA THR A 71 10.78 13.53 -4.43
C THR A 71 11.68 14.47 -3.64
N TRP A 72 11.24 14.98 -2.50
CA TRP A 72 12.00 15.85 -1.59
C TRP A 72 12.66 15.09 -0.42
N CYS A 73 12.45 13.81 -0.30
CA CYS A 73 12.97 12.97 0.78
C CYS A 73 14.46 12.64 0.55
N SER A 74 15.37 13.31 1.24
CA SER A 74 16.81 13.06 1.09
C SER A 74 17.24 11.62 1.33
N PRO A 75 16.80 10.90 2.40
CA PRO A 75 17.14 9.50 2.57
C PRO A 75 16.56 8.60 1.46
N CYS A 76 15.37 8.93 0.89
CA CYS A 76 14.82 8.18 -0.24
C CYS A 76 15.72 8.30 -1.48
N ILE A 77 16.24 9.51 -1.75
CA ILE A 77 17.15 9.76 -2.88
C ILE A 77 18.47 9.03 -2.66
N ALA A 78 18.99 9.01 -1.43
CA ALA A 78 20.24 8.31 -1.10
C ALA A 78 20.12 6.78 -1.26
N GLU A 79 18.93 6.20 -1.14
CA GLU A 79 18.68 4.78 -1.32
C GLU A 79 18.68 4.33 -2.80
N ILE A 80 18.40 5.25 -3.75
CA ILE A 80 18.23 4.91 -5.17
C ILE A 80 19.40 4.10 -5.76
N PRO A 81 20.67 4.44 -5.55
CA PRO A 81 21.78 3.65 -6.12
C PRO A 81 21.82 2.20 -5.62
N HIS A 82 21.47 1.95 -4.35
CA HIS A 82 21.41 0.61 -3.76
C HIS A 82 20.25 -0.18 -4.37
N LEU A 83 19.08 0.45 -4.49
CA LEU A 83 17.91 -0.17 -5.12
C LEU A 83 18.15 -0.50 -6.60
N ASN A 84 18.80 0.39 -7.34
CA ASN A 84 19.17 0.13 -8.74
C ASN A 84 20.04 -1.12 -8.88
N LYS A 85 21.10 -1.25 -8.08
CA LYS A 85 21.98 -2.44 -8.10
C LYS A 85 21.21 -3.73 -7.82
N LEU A 86 20.32 -3.70 -6.82
CA LEU A 86 19.50 -4.87 -6.48
C LEU A 86 18.52 -5.21 -7.59
N GLN A 87 17.89 -4.18 -8.24
CA GLN A 87 17.01 -4.37 -9.38
C GLN A 87 17.73 -5.01 -10.55
N GLU A 88 18.92 -4.50 -10.93
CA GLU A 88 19.73 -5.05 -12.01
C GLU A 88 20.22 -6.48 -11.70
N LYS A 89 20.67 -6.72 -10.48
CA LYS A 89 21.21 -8.01 -10.05
C LYS A 89 20.19 -9.15 -10.09
N TYR A 90 18.93 -8.84 -9.76
CA TYR A 90 17.85 -9.82 -9.58
C TYR A 90 16.69 -9.62 -10.59
N GLU A 91 16.90 -8.93 -11.71
CA GLU A 91 15.86 -8.51 -12.67
C GLU A 91 14.92 -9.63 -13.14
N GLU A 92 15.43 -10.87 -13.23
CA GLU A 92 14.64 -12.03 -13.68
C GLU A 92 13.61 -12.53 -12.64
N GLN A 93 13.87 -12.31 -11.34
CA GLN A 93 13.09 -12.91 -10.24
C GLN A 93 12.54 -11.88 -9.26
N PHE A 94 12.92 -10.61 -9.42
CA PHE A 94 12.62 -9.55 -8.47
C PHE A 94 12.28 -8.24 -9.15
N ASN A 95 11.30 -7.53 -8.62
CA ASN A 95 10.91 -6.19 -9.04
C ASN A 95 10.95 -5.21 -7.88
N ILE A 96 11.34 -3.97 -8.17
CA ILE A 96 11.15 -2.84 -7.27
C ILE A 96 10.08 -1.93 -7.85
N VAL A 97 9.17 -1.47 -6.99
CA VAL A 97 8.11 -0.51 -7.33
C VAL A 97 8.19 0.66 -6.37
N GLY A 98 8.70 1.79 -6.83
CA GLY A 98 8.63 3.06 -6.11
C GLY A 98 7.18 3.55 -6.10
N VAL A 99 6.62 3.80 -4.92
CA VAL A 99 5.23 4.24 -4.71
C VAL A 99 5.27 5.68 -4.20
N LEU A 100 4.94 6.63 -5.07
CA LEU A 100 5.00 8.05 -4.73
C LEU A 100 3.87 8.45 -3.77
N LEU A 101 4.21 9.14 -2.67
CA LEU A 101 3.27 9.70 -1.71
C LEU A 101 3.25 11.24 -1.74
N GLU A 102 3.13 11.79 -2.92
CA GLU A 102 2.88 13.21 -3.15
C GLU A 102 2.14 13.41 -4.47
N ASP A 103 1.53 14.59 -4.64
CA ASP A 103 0.81 14.92 -5.86
C ASP A 103 1.77 15.54 -6.89
N LYS A 104 2.02 14.78 -7.97
CA LYS A 104 2.87 15.20 -9.09
C LYS A 104 2.31 14.69 -10.42
N SER A 105 2.57 15.44 -11.48
CA SER A 105 2.32 14.95 -12.82
C SER A 105 3.31 13.86 -13.22
N ASP A 106 2.89 12.97 -14.11
CA ASP A 106 3.78 11.93 -14.64
C ASP A 106 5.01 12.51 -15.33
N GLU A 107 4.90 13.70 -15.94
CA GLU A 107 6.00 14.38 -16.59
C GLU A 107 7.07 14.83 -15.58
N GLU A 108 6.65 15.46 -14.46
CA GLU A 108 7.56 15.85 -13.37
C GLU A 108 8.25 14.63 -12.77
N LEU A 109 7.49 13.53 -12.60
CA LEU A 109 8.02 12.32 -12.02
C LEU A 109 8.97 11.58 -12.96
N ARG A 110 8.71 11.58 -14.27
CA ARG A 110 9.68 11.08 -15.29
C ARG A 110 10.97 11.91 -15.28
N ALA A 111 10.88 13.24 -15.19
CA ALA A 111 12.05 14.11 -15.07
C ALA A 111 12.86 13.82 -13.79
N PHE A 112 12.18 13.61 -12.67
CA PHE A 112 12.81 13.19 -11.41
C PHE A 112 13.52 11.83 -11.55
N ALA A 113 12.85 10.85 -12.14
CA ALA A 113 13.41 9.51 -12.37
C ALA A 113 14.68 9.57 -13.27
N GLN A 114 14.64 10.34 -14.34
CA GLN A 114 15.78 10.54 -15.21
C GLN A 114 16.95 11.23 -14.50
N LYS A 115 16.68 12.31 -13.76
CA LYS A 115 17.68 13.07 -12.98
C LYS A 115 18.40 12.19 -11.96
N ASN A 116 17.68 11.31 -11.29
CA ASN A 116 18.20 10.42 -10.25
C ASN A 116 18.58 9.03 -10.77
N GLN A 117 18.49 8.80 -12.08
CA GLN A 117 18.85 7.54 -12.76
C GLN A 117 18.11 6.32 -12.17
N ILE A 118 16.81 6.46 -11.89
CA ILE A 118 16.00 5.37 -11.35
C ILE A 118 15.78 4.32 -12.42
N LEU A 119 16.12 3.06 -12.15
CA LEU A 119 16.02 1.92 -13.08
C LEU A 119 14.83 0.99 -12.79
N TYR A 120 14.07 1.26 -11.73
CA TYR A 120 12.92 0.47 -11.34
C TYR A 120 11.59 1.18 -11.63
N LYS A 121 10.49 0.44 -11.55
CA LYS A 121 9.13 0.95 -11.80
C LYS A 121 8.74 2.02 -10.79
N ILE A 122 7.97 3.02 -11.23
CA ILE A 122 7.43 4.06 -10.33
C ILE A 122 5.92 4.16 -10.55
N ALA A 123 5.17 4.01 -9.47
CA ALA A 123 3.73 4.21 -9.41
C ALA A 123 3.39 5.66 -9.03
N ASN A 124 2.36 6.23 -9.69
CA ASN A 124 1.84 7.57 -9.45
C ASN A 124 0.31 7.55 -9.36
N GLY A 125 -0.26 8.47 -8.58
CA GLY A 125 -1.71 8.68 -8.46
C GLY A 125 -2.31 8.27 -7.12
N GLU A 126 -3.61 8.52 -6.98
CA GLU A 126 -4.34 8.38 -5.71
C GLU A 126 -4.32 6.97 -5.12
N ASN A 127 -4.25 5.95 -5.96
CA ASN A 127 -4.22 4.55 -5.52
C ASN A 127 -2.95 4.20 -4.72
N ASN A 128 -1.91 5.01 -4.80
CA ASN A 128 -0.70 4.87 -3.98
C ASN A 128 -1.02 5.03 -2.48
N TYR A 129 -1.89 5.99 -2.14
CA TYR A 129 -2.34 6.19 -0.75
C TYR A 129 -3.25 5.06 -0.27
N LEU A 130 -4.04 4.49 -1.19
CA LEU A 130 -4.85 3.31 -0.88
C LEU A 130 -3.94 2.10 -0.60
N LEU A 131 -2.90 1.88 -1.41
CA LEU A 131 -1.90 0.83 -1.14
C LEU A 131 -1.23 1.05 0.21
N ALA A 132 -0.76 2.26 0.51
CA ALA A 132 -0.15 2.59 1.80
C ALA A 132 -1.09 2.23 2.97
N LYS A 133 -2.37 2.56 2.86
CA LYS A 133 -3.39 2.27 3.88
C LYS A 133 -3.60 0.77 4.10
N ILE A 134 -3.72 -0.02 3.03
CA ILE A 134 -4.00 -1.46 3.14
C ILE A 134 -2.79 -2.28 3.61
N LEU A 135 -1.58 -1.74 3.49
CA LEU A 135 -0.35 -2.33 4.02
C LEU A 135 -0.07 -1.96 5.49
N GLY A 136 -1.05 -1.34 6.18
CA GLY A 136 -0.94 -0.99 7.59
C GLY A 136 -0.51 0.45 7.86
N GLY A 137 -0.41 1.28 6.81
CA GLY A 137 -0.01 2.69 6.89
C GLY A 137 1.50 2.91 6.72
N VAL A 138 1.85 4.12 6.30
CA VAL A 138 3.23 4.60 6.13
C VAL A 138 3.45 5.76 7.09
N ASN A 139 4.18 5.52 8.18
CA ASN A 139 4.42 6.50 9.24
C ASN A 139 5.75 7.26 9.08
N GLY A 140 6.49 7.02 8.01
CA GLY A 140 7.75 7.67 7.68
C GLY A 140 8.23 7.20 6.31
N ILE A 141 9.20 7.91 5.72
CA ILE A 141 9.76 7.60 4.41
C ILE A 141 11.29 7.64 4.44
N PRO A 142 11.95 6.74 3.67
CA PRO A 142 11.33 5.63 2.94
C PRO A 142 10.77 4.57 3.88
N THR A 143 9.62 3.97 3.52
CA THR A 143 9.12 2.72 4.10
C THR A 143 9.07 1.70 2.98
N MET A 144 9.52 0.48 3.24
CA MET A 144 9.59 -0.57 2.24
C MET A 144 8.89 -1.83 2.74
N PHE A 145 8.21 -2.53 1.82
CA PHE A 145 7.56 -3.81 2.08
C PHE A 145 8.05 -4.82 1.05
N LEU A 146 8.72 -5.87 1.50
CA LEU A 146 9.21 -6.95 0.66
C LEU A 146 8.26 -8.14 0.70
N TYR A 147 7.80 -8.53 -0.48
CA TYR A 147 6.93 -9.68 -0.70
C TYR A 147 7.63 -10.73 -1.56
N ASP A 148 7.33 -11.99 -1.30
CA ASP A 148 7.74 -13.09 -2.17
C ASP A 148 6.84 -13.20 -3.42
N LYS A 149 7.14 -14.13 -4.31
CA LYS A 149 6.37 -14.42 -5.53
C LYS A 149 4.93 -14.89 -5.27
N ASN A 150 4.60 -15.31 -4.05
CA ASN A 150 3.26 -15.73 -3.61
C ASN A 150 2.52 -14.60 -2.89
N SER A 151 3.04 -13.36 -2.95
CA SER A 151 2.51 -12.19 -2.25
C SER A 151 2.51 -12.32 -0.72
N GLN A 152 3.43 -13.15 -0.15
CA GLN A 152 3.60 -13.23 1.30
C GLN A 152 4.61 -12.18 1.75
N LEU A 153 4.27 -11.42 2.79
CA LEU A 153 5.16 -10.42 3.36
C LEU A 153 6.38 -11.11 4.00
N ILE A 154 7.57 -10.80 3.50
CA ILE A 154 8.85 -11.28 4.03
C ILE A 154 9.37 -10.34 5.11
N ASN A 155 9.39 -9.02 4.82
CA ASN A 155 9.89 -8.02 5.77
C ASN A 155 9.35 -6.62 5.47
N GLN A 156 9.43 -5.75 6.49
CA GLN A 156 9.14 -4.32 6.39
C GLN A 156 10.31 -3.53 6.95
N TYR A 157 10.64 -2.41 6.29
CA TYR A 157 11.76 -1.56 6.67
C TYR A 157 11.31 -0.09 6.76
N LEU A 158 11.97 0.66 7.64
CA LEU A 158 11.77 2.11 7.79
C LEU A 158 13.13 2.80 7.76
N GLY A 159 13.27 3.80 6.87
CA GLY A 159 14.50 4.56 6.68
C GLY A 159 15.48 3.90 5.74
N LEU A 160 16.73 4.43 5.71
CA LEU A 160 17.84 3.87 4.94
C LEU A 160 18.22 2.49 5.48
N ILE A 161 18.36 1.52 4.57
CA ILE A 161 18.71 0.13 4.92
C ILE A 161 20.01 -0.25 4.19
N PRO A 162 20.99 -0.83 4.87
CA PRO A 162 22.19 -1.35 4.21
C PRO A 162 21.84 -2.32 3.08
N GLU A 163 22.48 -2.14 1.91
CA GLU A 163 22.23 -2.95 0.71
C GLU A 163 22.31 -4.44 1.01
N GLU A 164 23.28 -4.87 1.84
CA GLU A 164 23.50 -6.26 2.20
C GLU A 164 22.33 -6.85 3.01
N MET A 165 21.66 -6.05 3.83
CA MET A 165 20.47 -6.49 4.57
C MET A 165 19.29 -6.71 3.64
N LEU A 166 19.03 -5.78 2.72
CA LEU A 166 17.99 -5.93 1.70
C LEU A 166 18.29 -7.15 0.83
N GLU A 167 19.53 -7.33 0.41
CA GLU A 167 19.95 -8.44 -0.45
C GLU A 167 19.70 -9.80 0.20
N ILE A 168 20.03 -9.98 1.48
CA ILE A 168 19.79 -11.23 2.21
C ILE A 168 18.29 -11.58 2.22
N ASP A 169 17.43 -10.61 2.42
CA ASP A 169 15.98 -10.85 2.45
C ASP A 169 15.39 -11.02 1.05
N ILE A 170 15.91 -10.31 0.03
CA ILE A 170 15.55 -10.55 -1.38
C ILE A 170 15.88 -11.99 -1.79
N GLN A 171 17.06 -12.51 -1.41
CA GLN A 171 17.42 -13.90 -1.69
C GLN A 171 16.47 -14.92 -1.06
N LYS A 172 15.89 -14.62 0.10
CA LYS A 172 14.83 -15.44 0.70
C LYS A 172 13.50 -15.33 -0.05
N ALA A 173 13.18 -14.12 -0.52
CA ALA A 173 11.91 -13.84 -1.19
C ALA A 173 11.82 -14.48 -2.59
N ILE A 174 12.95 -14.69 -3.28
CA ILE A 174 13.01 -15.28 -4.63
C ILE A 174 13.11 -16.81 -4.63
N LEU A 175 13.29 -17.45 -3.48
CA LEU A 175 13.29 -18.92 -3.36
C LEU A 175 11.88 -19.50 -3.45
#